data_d07ccc9bc7d29670de65bf2655ace840
#
_entry.id   d07ccc9bc7d29670de65bf2655ace840
#
_cell.length_a   1.000
_cell.length_b   1.000
_cell.length_c   1.000
_cell.angle_alpha   90.00
_cell.angle_beta   90.00
_cell.angle_gamma   90.00
#
_symmetry.space_group_name_H-M   'P 1'
#
loop_
_entity.id
_entity.type
_entity.pdbx_description
1 polymer ?
#
loop_
_entity_poly.entity_id
_entity_poly.type
_entity_poly.pdbx_seq_one_letter_code
_entity_poly.pdbx_strand_id
1 'polypeptide(L)'
;MSKVIGIDLGTTNSVVAVMEGGEPTVITNTEGSRLTPSVVGFSKTGERLVGQLAKRQAVSNPENTIASIKRHMGENYTVDVNDKKYTPQEISAMILQKLKEDAEAYLGEKVTQAVITVPAYFNDGQRQATKDAGKIAGLDVLRIVNEPTAAALAYGLDKGGDGKILVFDLGGGTFDVSILELGEGVFEVKATNGNTHLGGDDFDENVMNWMIAEFKKQTGIDLSKDKMAEQRLKEAAEKAKIELSTVLSTNINLPFITADATGPKHLDLNLTRAKFNELTEDLVQATMEPTRKAIADSGLSINEIDKIILVGGSSRIPAVQDAIKSILGKEPSKGVNPDECVAIGAAVQAGVLVGDVKDVLLLDVTPLSLGIETLGGVFTKIIDRNTTIPTSGSQVFSTAVDNQPSVDVHVLQGEREMAADNKSLGRFELTGIPAAPRGVPRIEVTFNIDANGIVNVAAKDLGTGKEQKITIKSSSGLDKGEIDRMVKEASAHEAEDKKRKEGIEAKNNADSLIYQAEKTIKDLGDKADASKVSEIKSKIAELKEAVKSEDSDKIKAASEALTKPLYDLTSEMYKQADAQQQQQQAQPGAQQAGSQQSQDTQQKDEKVVDADYKVVDDDKK
;
A
#
# COMPACT_ATOMS: atom_id res chain seq x y z
N MET A 1 26.92 -12.23 19.93
CA MET A 1 25.78 -12.32 18.98
C MET A 1 26.27 -11.71 17.69
N SER A 2 25.92 -12.26 16.52
CA SER A 2 26.31 -11.63 15.25
C SER A 2 25.63 -10.26 15.15
N LYS A 3 26.33 -9.28 14.60
CA LYS A 3 25.81 -7.93 14.39
C LYS A 3 24.64 -7.97 13.40
N VAL A 4 23.60 -7.16 13.65
CA VAL A 4 22.50 -6.94 12.72
C VAL A 4 22.77 -5.64 11.98
N ILE A 5 22.71 -5.66 10.67
CA ILE A 5 22.95 -4.48 9.82
C ILE A 5 21.64 -3.82 9.40
N GLY A 6 21.67 -2.51 9.24
CA GLY A 6 20.60 -1.73 8.59
C GLY A 6 20.99 -1.44 7.14
N ILE A 7 20.08 -1.70 6.21
CA ILE A 7 20.31 -1.51 4.78
C ILE A 7 19.26 -0.58 4.20
N ASP A 8 19.72 0.50 3.58
CA ASP A 8 18.96 1.26 2.60
C ASP A 8 19.18 0.62 1.22
N LEU A 9 18.18 -0.09 0.72
CA LEU A 9 18.19 -0.65 -0.63
C LEU A 9 17.61 0.36 -1.63
N GLY A 10 18.37 1.40 -1.95
CA GLY A 10 17.92 2.49 -2.82
C GLY A 10 17.85 2.13 -4.31
N THR A 11 17.09 2.90 -5.10
CA THR A 11 16.98 2.71 -6.56
C THR A 11 18.29 2.96 -7.28
N THR A 12 18.99 4.03 -6.92
CA THR A 12 20.24 4.47 -7.56
C THR A 12 21.48 4.08 -6.76
N ASN A 13 21.45 4.29 -5.45
CA ASN A 13 22.51 3.95 -4.52
C ASN A 13 21.94 3.23 -3.31
N SER A 14 22.68 2.28 -2.77
CA SER A 14 22.38 1.58 -1.53
C SER A 14 23.44 1.89 -0.47
N VAL A 15 23.02 1.83 0.79
CA VAL A 15 23.86 2.16 1.95
C VAL A 15 23.67 1.09 3.02
N VAL A 16 24.75 0.75 3.72
CA VAL A 16 24.71 -0.15 4.87
C VAL A 16 25.28 0.53 6.11
N ALA A 17 24.60 0.33 7.24
CA ALA A 17 25.01 0.87 8.53
C ALA A 17 24.86 -0.20 9.63
N VAL A 18 25.53 0.02 10.76
CA VAL A 18 25.51 -0.87 11.92
C VAL A 18 25.55 -0.07 13.22
N MET A 19 25.02 -0.64 14.31
CA MET A 19 25.19 -0.08 15.64
C MET A 19 26.57 -0.43 16.21
N GLU A 20 27.38 0.57 16.54
CA GLU A 20 28.69 0.42 17.19
C GLU A 20 28.80 1.35 18.40
N GLY A 21 29.09 0.78 19.56
CA GLY A 21 29.25 1.56 20.78
C GLY A 21 28.03 2.36 21.22
N GLY A 22 26.82 1.98 20.76
CA GLY A 22 25.57 2.69 21.03
C GLY A 22 25.19 3.73 19.98
N GLU A 23 26.04 3.95 18.97
CA GLU A 23 25.82 4.93 17.90
C GLU A 23 25.70 4.23 16.53
N PRO A 24 24.88 4.71 15.62
CA PRO A 24 24.79 4.16 14.26
C PRO A 24 25.95 4.65 13.40
N THR A 25 26.64 3.71 12.76
CA THR A 25 27.80 3.97 11.90
C THR A 25 27.53 3.48 10.48
N VAL A 26 27.72 4.35 9.48
CA VAL A 26 27.65 3.97 8.06
C VAL A 26 28.94 3.26 7.66
N ILE A 27 28.80 2.07 7.11
CA ILE A 27 29.93 1.23 6.69
C ILE A 27 30.47 1.75 5.36
N THR A 28 31.78 1.93 5.29
CA THR A 28 32.50 2.20 4.04
C THR A 28 32.73 0.89 3.29
N ASN A 29 32.33 0.86 2.02
CA ASN A 29 32.52 -0.32 1.17
C ASN A 29 34.01 -0.56 0.81
N THR A 30 34.30 -1.70 0.20
CA THR A 30 35.66 -2.09 -0.20
C THR A 30 36.30 -1.18 -1.24
N GLU A 31 35.48 -0.36 -1.94
CA GLU A 31 35.97 0.66 -2.88
C GLU A 31 36.24 2.03 -2.21
N GLY A 32 36.08 2.13 -0.88
CA GLY A 32 36.33 3.35 -0.11
C GLY A 32 35.18 4.38 -0.14
N SER A 33 33.98 3.99 -0.58
CA SER A 33 32.79 4.83 -0.63
C SER A 33 31.78 4.41 0.44
N ARG A 34 30.99 5.37 0.94
CA ARG A 34 29.83 5.10 1.83
C ARG A 34 28.57 4.75 1.04
N LEU A 35 28.55 5.05 -0.25
CA LEU A 35 27.46 4.75 -1.17
C LEU A 35 27.90 3.66 -2.14
N THR A 36 27.06 2.67 -2.33
CA THR A 36 27.23 1.61 -3.32
C THR A 36 26.18 1.76 -4.41
N PRO A 37 26.56 2.04 -5.69
CA PRO A 37 25.61 2.10 -6.78
C PRO A 37 24.76 0.83 -6.87
N SER A 38 23.43 0.96 -6.97
CA SER A 38 22.49 -0.15 -7.13
C SER A 38 22.49 -0.66 -8.57
N VAL A 39 23.67 -1.05 -9.05
CA VAL A 39 23.94 -1.49 -10.42
C VAL A 39 24.56 -2.87 -10.40
N VAL A 40 24.05 -3.77 -11.23
CA VAL A 40 24.58 -5.12 -11.45
C VAL A 40 24.99 -5.26 -12.91
N GLY A 41 26.19 -5.71 -13.16
CA GLY A 41 26.69 -5.95 -14.50
C GLY A 41 27.26 -7.36 -14.66
N PHE A 42 27.24 -7.86 -15.88
CA PHE A 42 27.87 -9.12 -16.23
C PHE A 42 28.94 -8.85 -17.30
N SER A 43 30.18 -9.19 -17.00
CA SER A 43 31.29 -9.02 -17.95
C SER A 43 31.10 -9.91 -19.17
N LYS A 44 31.88 -9.65 -20.22
CA LYS A 44 31.88 -10.50 -21.43
C LYS A 44 32.36 -11.93 -21.12
N THR A 45 33.04 -12.15 -20.02
CA THR A 45 33.50 -13.48 -19.54
C THR A 45 32.49 -14.13 -18.60
N GLY A 46 31.34 -13.49 -18.34
CA GLY A 46 30.26 -13.99 -17.45
C GLY A 46 30.50 -13.69 -15.96
N GLU A 47 31.52 -12.91 -15.59
CA GLU A 47 31.78 -12.50 -14.22
C GLU A 47 30.70 -11.47 -13.79
N ARG A 48 30.14 -11.64 -12.58
CA ARG A 48 29.19 -10.73 -11.98
C ARG A 48 29.92 -9.56 -11.32
N LEU A 49 29.55 -8.35 -11.71
CA LEU A 49 30.01 -7.08 -11.14
C LEU A 49 28.86 -6.41 -10.42
N VAL A 50 29.13 -5.78 -9.27
CA VAL A 50 28.11 -5.03 -8.51
C VAL A 50 28.70 -3.69 -8.08
N GLY A 51 27.87 -2.67 -7.97
CA GLY A 51 28.26 -1.36 -7.48
C GLY A 51 29.05 -0.55 -8.51
N GLN A 52 30.13 0.08 -8.07
CA GLN A 52 30.93 0.99 -8.89
C GLN A 52 31.57 0.29 -10.09
N LEU A 53 31.96 -0.98 -9.95
CA LEU A 53 32.54 -1.75 -11.05
C LEU A 53 31.52 -1.99 -12.17
N ALA A 54 30.27 -2.33 -11.80
CA ALA A 54 29.18 -2.48 -12.75
C ALA A 54 28.83 -1.14 -13.41
N LYS A 55 28.75 -0.03 -12.65
CA LYS A 55 28.46 1.31 -13.19
C LYS A 55 29.52 1.74 -14.22
N ARG A 56 30.79 1.43 -14.00
CA ARG A 56 31.88 1.78 -14.94
C ARG A 56 31.79 1.05 -16.28
N GLN A 57 31.28 -0.16 -16.33
CA GLN A 57 31.14 -0.89 -17.60
C GLN A 57 29.86 -0.51 -18.38
N ALA A 58 28.91 0.21 -17.78
CA ALA A 58 27.59 0.50 -18.37
C ALA A 58 27.68 1.10 -19.78
N VAL A 59 28.63 2.03 -20.01
CA VAL A 59 28.84 2.65 -21.32
C VAL A 59 29.31 1.64 -22.37
N SER A 60 30.22 0.71 -22.00
CA SER A 60 30.82 -0.24 -22.94
C SER A 60 30.04 -1.56 -23.08
N ASN A 61 29.11 -1.82 -22.16
CA ASN A 61 28.33 -3.05 -22.07
C ASN A 61 26.93 -2.77 -21.50
N PRO A 62 26.16 -1.85 -22.13
CA PRO A 62 24.85 -1.43 -21.60
C PRO A 62 23.84 -2.57 -21.53
N GLU A 63 23.85 -3.51 -22.48
CA GLU A 63 22.89 -4.62 -22.56
C GLU A 63 23.05 -5.62 -21.41
N ASN A 64 24.23 -5.73 -20.79
CA ASN A 64 24.51 -6.61 -19.67
C ASN A 64 24.74 -5.83 -18.36
N THR A 65 24.24 -4.60 -18.27
CA THR A 65 24.34 -3.76 -17.08
C THR A 65 22.95 -3.27 -16.68
N ILE A 66 22.50 -3.69 -15.49
CA ILE A 66 21.15 -3.47 -14.97
C ILE A 66 21.23 -2.39 -13.89
N ALA A 67 20.48 -1.31 -14.07
CA ALA A 67 20.27 -0.24 -13.10
C ALA A 67 18.79 -0.08 -12.79
N SER A 68 18.46 0.61 -11.70
CA SER A 68 17.11 0.99 -11.30
C SER A 68 16.12 -0.18 -11.17
N ILE A 69 16.62 -1.40 -10.91
CA ILE A 69 15.79 -2.62 -10.84
C ILE A 69 14.71 -2.56 -9.75
N LYS A 70 14.92 -1.75 -8.70
CA LYS A 70 13.96 -1.56 -7.60
C LYS A 70 12.60 -1.07 -8.11
N ARG A 71 12.56 -0.34 -9.23
CA ARG A 71 11.31 0.13 -9.87
C ARG A 71 10.40 -1.01 -10.34
N HIS A 72 10.96 -2.20 -10.55
CA HIS A 72 10.25 -3.41 -10.99
C HIS A 72 10.02 -4.44 -9.87
N MET A 73 10.32 -4.07 -8.61
CA MET A 73 10.06 -4.97 -7.49
C MET A 73 8.58 -5.30 -7.37
N GLY A 74 8.29 -6.60 -7.23
CA GLY A 74 6.92 -7.09 -7.13
C GLY A 74 6.18 -7.24 -8.46
N GLU A 75 6.80 -6.90 -9.59
CA GLU A 75 6.24 -7.06 -10.94
C GLU A 75 6.64 -8.41 -11.57
N ASN A 76 5.86 -8.84 -12.56
CA ASN A 76 6.22 -9.95 -13.42
C ASN A 76 7.20 -9.48 -14.52
N TYR A 77 8.37 -9.02 -14.07
CA TYR A 77 9.42 -8.47 -14.91
C TYR A 77 10.65 -9.35 -14.89
N THR A 78 11.36 -9.46 -16.00
CA THR A 78 12.65 -10.16 -16.09
C THR A 78 13.62 -9.41 -17.00
N VAL A 79 14.90 -9.45 -16.65
CA VAL A 79 16.01 -9.00 -17.50
C VAL A 79 16.73 -10.19 -18.10
N ASP A 80 16.96 -10.13 -19.40
CA ASP A 80 17.71 -11.15 -20.13
C ASP A 80 19.19 -10.76 -20.20
N VAL A 81 20.06 -11.62 -19.66
CA VAL A 81 21.51 -11.42 -19.69
C VAL A 81 22.17 -12.75 -20.04
N ASN A 82 22.91 -12.80 -21.14
CA ASN A 82 23.63 -14.00 -21.59
C ASN A 82 22.74 -15.25 -21.60
N ASP A 83 21.58 -15.17 -22.24
CA ASP A 83 20.58 -16.23 -22.36
C ASP A 83 19.96 -16.71 -21.03
N LYS A 84 20.19 -15.98 -19.95
CA LYS A 84 19.60 -16.24 -18.63
C LYS A 84 18.67 -15.11 -18.22
N LYS A 85 17.49 -15.48 -17.69
CA LYS A 85 16.50 -14.53 -17.16
C LYS A 85 16.71 -14.34 -15.67
N TYR A 86 16.70 -13.08 -15.24
CA TYR A 86 16.78 -12.69 -13.83
C TYR A 86 15.56 -11.88 -13.44
N THR A 87 15.01 -12.20 -12.29
CA THR A 87 13.93 -11.43 -11.67
C THR A 87 14.48 -10.20 -10.93
N PRO A 88 13.66 -9.17 -10.64
CA PRO A 88 14.07 -8.05 -9.82
C PRO A 88 14.60 -8.46 -8.45
N GLN A 89 14.03 -9.51 -7.83
CA GLN A 89 14.49 -10.05 -6.56
C GLN A 89 15.91 -10.62 -6.65
N GLU A 90 16.23 -11.36 -7.72
CA GLU A 90 17.58 -11.92 -7.92
C GLU A 90 18.63 -10.82 -8.15
N ILE A 91 18.30 -9.79 -8.94
CA ILE A 91 19.22 -8.66 -9.15
C ILE A 91 19.41 -7.86 -7.85
N SER A 92 18.32 -7.58 -7.13
CA SER A 92 18.40 -6.90 -5.82
C SER A 92 19.19 -7.73 -4.79
N ALA A 93 19.04 -9.04 -4.82
CA ALA A 93 19.81 -9.94 -3.95
C ALA A 93 21.33 -9.85 -4.21
N MET A 94 21.74 -9.64 -5.46
CA MET A 94 23.17 -9.44 -5.79
C MET A 94 23.72 -8.15 -5.18
N ILE A 95 22.90 -7.08 -5.15
CA ILE A 95 23.24 -5.82 -4.47
C ILE A 95 23.35 -6.06 -2.95
N LEU A 96 22.37 -6.74 -2.37
CA LEU A 96 22.35 -7.07 -0.94
C LEU A 96 23.53 -7.97 -0.53
N GLN A 97 23.94 -8.90 -1.39
CA GLN A 97 25.13 -9.73 -1.16
C GLN A 97 26.39 -8.87 -1.09
N LYS A 98 26.57 -7.91 -2.01
CA LYS A 98 27.70 -6.98 -1.98
C LYS A 98 27.73 -6.16 -0.69
N LEU A 99 26.59 -5.60 -0.27
CA LEU A 99 26.49 -4.84 0.98
C LEU A 99 26.80 -5.71 2.21
N LYS A 100 26.36 -6.96 2.21
CA LYS A 100 26.67 -7.94 3.24
C LYS A 100 28.18 -8.25 3.29
N GLU A 101 28.80 -8.50 2.13
CA GLU A 101 30.24 -8.75 2.02
C GLU A 101 31.07 -7.54 2.50
N ASP A 102 30.66 -6.32 2.15
CA ASP A 102 31.29 -5.10 2.63
C ASP A 102 31.15 -4.95 4.16
N ALA A 103 29.97 -5.28 4.70
CA ALA A 103 29.76 -5.27 6.14
C ALA A 103 30.58 -6.35 6.86
N GLU A 104 30.65 -7.57 6.32
CA GLU A 104 31.50 -8.64 6.86
C GLU A 104 33.00 -8.28 6.83
N ALA A 105 33.46 -7.63 5.76
CA ALA A 105 34.83 -7.16 5.64
C ALA A 105 35.16 -6.06 6.66
N TYR A 106 34.20 -5.12 6.88
CA TYR A 106 34.36 -4.04 7.86
C TYR A 106 34.34 -4.56 9.31
N LEU A 107 33.41 -5.46 9.63
CA LEU A 107 33.19 -5.96 10.99
C LEU A 107 34.17 -7.08 11.37
N GLY A 108 34.78 -7.75 10.40
CA GLY A 108 35.64 -8.94 10.63
C GLY A 108 34.87 -10.18 11.09
N GLU A 109 33.56 -10.20 10.99
CA GLU A 109 32.68 -11.32 11.35
C GLU A 109 31.56 -11.55 10.34
N LYS A 110 30.92 -12.73 10.41
CA LYS A 110 29.79 -13.06 9.54
C LYS A 110 28.53 -12.29 9.92
N VAL A 111 27.82 -11.78 8.90
CA VAL A 111 26.56 -11.10 9.02
C VAL A 111 25.45 -11.99 8.44
N THR A 112 24.46 -12.30 9.27
CA THR A 112 23.35 -13.19 8.88
C THR A 112 21.98 -12.53 8.98
N GLN A 113 21.88 -11.35 9.61
CA GLN A 113 20.63 -10.68 9.89
C GLN A 113 20.65 -9.22 9.44
N ALA A 114 19.53 -8.74 8.95
CA ALA A 114 19.38 -7.35 8.51
C ALA A 114 17.98 -6.79 8.75
N VAL A 115 17.93 -5.46 8.87
CA VAL A 115 16.74 -4.64 8.65
C VAL A 115 16.92 -3.98 7.29
N ILE A 116 15.92 -4.08 6.41
CA ILE A 116 15.97 -3.54 5.05
C ILE A 116 14.85 -2.52 4.87
N THR A 117 15.14 -1.38 4.23
CA THR A 117 14.14 -0.35 3.99
C THR A 117 13.44 -0.52 2.65
N VAL A 118 12.23 0.01 2.61
CA VAL A 118 11.39 0.11 1.40
C VAL A 118 10.70 1.47 1.35
N PRO A 119 10.34 1.97 0.17
CA PRO A 119 9.45 3.12 0.07
C PRO A 119 8.16 2.91 0.89
N ALA A 120 7.68 3.97 1.56
CA ALA A 120 6.49 3.88 2.40
C ALA A 120 5.25 3.47 1.59
N TYR A 121 5.20 3.88 0.34
CA TYR A 121 4.08 3.63 -0.57
C TYR A 121 4.19 2.29 -1.34
N PHE A 122 5.19 1.45 -1.01
CA PHE A 122 5.26 0.08 -1.54
C PHE A 122 4.07 -0.75 -1.06
N ASN A 123 3.46 -1.47 -2.00
CA ASN A 123 2.41 -2.44 -1.69
C ASN A 123 2.98 -3.71 -1.05
N ASP A 124 2.10 -4.57 -0.55
CA ASP A 124 2.46 -5.84 0.09
C ASP A 124 3.36 -6.72 -0.79
N GLY A 125 3.07 -6.80 -2.08
CA GLY A 125 3.86 -7.56 -3.03
C GLY A 125 5.29 -7.07 -3.20
N GLN A 126 5.50 -5.77 -3.25
CA GLN A 126 6.82 -5.14 -3.35
C GLN A 126 7.62 -5.33 -2.05
N ARG A 127 6.96 -5.27 -0.89
CA ARG A 127 7.55 -5.54 0.43
C ARG A 127 7.99 -7.01 0.55
N GLN A 128 7.13 -7.94 0.15
CA GLN A 128 7.46 -9.37 0.15
C GLN A 128 8.61 -9.67 -0.82
N ALA A 129 8.61 -9.09 -2.02
CA ALA A 129 9.70 -9.25 -2.99
C ALA A 129 11.04 -8.75 -2.44
N THR A 130 11.04 -7.63 -1.68
CA THR A 130 12.24 -7.11 -1.01
C THR A 130 12.72 -8.08 0.10
N LYS A 131 11.80 -8.63 0.89
CA LYS A 131 12.12 -9.63 1.91
C LYS A 131 12.70 -10.91 1.29
N ASP A 132 12.16 -11.33 0.15
CA ASP A 132 12.64 -12.50 -0.59
C ASP A 132 14.06 -12.25 -1.19
N ALA A 133 14.31 -11.03 -1.70
CA ALA A 133 15.67 -10.64 -2.14
C ALA A 133 16.69 -10.74 -0.99
N GLY A 134 16.31 -10.32 0.22
CA GLY A 134 17.13 -10.49 1.42
C GLY A 134 17.45 -11.95 1.71
N LYS A 135 16.48 -12.84 1.64
CA LYS A 135 16.67 -14.29 1.82
C LYS A 135 17.57 -14.89 0.75
N ILE A 136 17.40 -14.51 -0.52
CA ILE A 136 18.25 -14.95 -1.64
C ILE A 136 19.70 -14.48 -1.40
N ALA A 137 19.91 -13.30 -0.81
CA ALA A 137 21.21 -12.79 -0.41
C ALA A 137 21.81 -13.51 0.80
N GLY A 138 21.09 -14.44 1.43
CA GLY A 138 21.53 -15.15 2.64
C GLY A 138 21.43 -14.30 3.91
N LEU A 139 20.44 -13.40 3.96
CA LEU A 139 20.11 -12.59 5.12
C LEU A 139 18.75 -13.01 5.69
N ASP A 140 18.70 -13.21 7.00
CA ASP A 140 17.44 -13.27 7.73
C ASP A 140 16.93 -11.83 7.95
N VAL A 141 15.86 -11.47 7.25
CA VAL A 141 15.29 -10.13 7.28
C VAL A 141 14.37 -10.01 8.49
N LEU A 142 14.91 -9.44 9.58
CA LEU A 142 14.19 -9.27 10.84
C LEU A 142 13.01 -8.33 10.71
N ARG A 143 13.17 -7.26 9.92
CA ARG A 143 12.13 -6.26 9.67
C ARG A 143 12.30 -5.56 8.33
N ILE A 144 11.17 -5.23 7.69
CA ILE A 144 11.08 -4.26 6.61
C ILE A 144 10.60 -2.95 7.23
N VAL A 145 11.28 -1.83 6.95
CA VAL A 145 10.98 -0.50 7.52
C VAL A 145 10.79 0.51 6.38
N ASN A 146 9.84 1.40 6.52
CA ASN A 146 9.63 2.47 5.54
C ASN A 146 10.78 3.49 5.56
N GLU A 147 11.25 3.90 4.38
CA GLU A 147 12.36 4.85 4.21
C GLU A 147 12.16 6.16 4.96
N PRO A 148 11.00 6.88 4.84
CA PRO A 148 10.79 8.11 5.57
C PRO A 148 10.73 7.89 7.09
N THR A 149 10.27 6.73 7.53
CA THR A 149 10.23 6.37 8.94
C THR A 149 11.63 6.12 9.49
N ALA A 150 12.47 5.41 8.73
CA ALA A 150 13.89 5.24 9.08
C ALA A 150 14.61 6.59 9.14
N ALA A 151 14.37 7.49 8.18
CA ALA A 151 14.95 8.83 8.20
C ALA A 151 14.50 9.65 9.43
N ALA A 152 13.25 9.53 9.86
CA ALA A 152 12.75 10.16 11.08
C ALA A 152 13.43 9.60 12.35
N LEU A 153 13.67 8.28 12.41
CA LEU A 153 14.44 7.66 13.50
C LEU A 153 15.85 8.23 13.61
N ALA A 154 16.55 8.32 12.48
CA ALA A 154 17.90 8.91 12.43
C ALA A 154 17.91 10.36 12.92
N TYR A 155 16.90 11.16 12.52
CA TYR A 155 16.76 12.54 12.94
C TYR A 155 16.43 12.67 14.43
N GLY A 156 15.47 11.89 14.93
CA GLY A 156 14.97 11.97 16.31
C GLY A 156 16.03 11.62 17.35
N LEU A 157 16.91 10.66 17.04
CA LEU A 157 18.03 10.30 17.92
C LEU A 157 19.08 11.40 18.03
N ASP A 158 19.36 12.10 16.92
CA ASP A 158 20.40 13.15 16.90
C ASP A 158 19.95 14.46 17.58
N LYS A 159 18.67 14.80 17.46
CA LYS A 159 18.17 16.13 17.86
C LYS A 159 17.36 16.15 19.16
N GLY A 160 16.83 15.01 19.60
CA GLY A 160 16.02 14.84 20.80
C GLY A 160 14.85 15.85 20.90
N GLY A 161 13.63 15.40 20.95
CA GLY A 161 12.49 16.27 21.21
C GLY A 161 11.21 15.82 20.53
N ASP A 162 10.11 16.12 21.22
CA ASP A 162 8.77 15.94 20.70
C ASP A 162 8.51 16.89 19.54
N GLY A 163 7.69 16.48 18.58
CA GLY A 163 7.33 17.34 17.45
C GLY A 163 6.68 16.60 16.30
N LYS A 164 6.05 17.38 15.44
CA LYS A 164 5.40 16.90 14.22
C LYS A 164 6.29 17.16 13.02
N ILE A 165 6.64 16.09 12.31
CA ILE A 165 7.67 16.10 11.26
C ILE A 165 7.04 15.70 9.94
N LEU A 166 7.34 16.46 8.88
CA LEU A 166 7.12 16.06 7.52
C LEU A 166 8.44 15.54 6.94
N VAL A 167 8.48 14.28 6.52
CA VAL A 167 9.59 13.69 5.77
C VAL A 167 9.21 13.68 4.31
N PHE A 168 10.05 14.33 3.47
CA PHE A 168 9.90 14.40 2.03
C PHE A 168 11.08 13.67 1.40
N ASP A 169 10.82 12.48 0.90
CA ASP A 169 11.83 11.59 0.32
C ASP A 169 11.68 11.53 -1.19
N LEU A 170 12.58 12.22 -1.91
CA LEU A 170 12.66 12.14 -3.37
C LEU A 170 13.97 11.46 -3.76
N GLY A 171 13.89 10.16 -3.96
CA GLY A 171 15.00 9.31 -4.35
C GLY A 171 15.30 9.35 -5.85
N GLY A 172 16.00 8.32 -6.34
CA GLY A 172 16.27 8.16 -7.77
C GLY A 172 15.08 7.65 -8.56
N GLY A 173 14.24 6.80 -7.96
CA GLY A 173 13.12 6.16 -8.66
C GLY A 173 11.76 6.30 -7.99
N THR A 174 11.72 6.74 -6.74
CA THR A 174 10.50 6.83 -5.93
C THR A 174 10.41 8.17 -5.21
N PHE A 175 9.17 8.59 -4.93
CA PHE A 175 8.84 9.73 -4.10
C PHE A 175 7.91 9.29 -2.97
N ASP A 176 8.26 9.59 -1.73
CA ASP A 176 7.43 9.38 -0.56
C ASP A 176 7.33 10.65 0.29
N VAL A 177 6.17 10.87 0.87
CA VAL A 177 5.96 11.89 1.88
C VAL A 177 5.21 11.28 3.07
N SER A 178 5.76 11.46 4.27
CA SER A 178 5.15 10.97 5.50
C SER A 178 5.08 12.07 6.55
N ILE A 179 3.98 12.08 7.29
CA ILE A 179 3.78 12.93 8.44
C ILE A 179 3.90 12.06 9.69
N LEU A 180 4.80 12.41 10.59
CA LEU A 180 5.05 11.68 11.83
C LEU A 180 4.89 12.60 13.04
N GLU A 181 4.43 12.02 14.13
CA GLU A 181 4.46 12.62 15.46
C GLU A 181 5.49 11.89 16.32
N LEU A 182 6.39 12.65 16.92
CA LEU A 182 7.46 12.18 17.80
C LEU A 182 7.17 12.66 19.21
N GLY A 183 7.18 11.74 20.18
CA GLY A 183 6.98 12.07 21.58
C GLY A 183 7.39 10.91 22.49
N GLU A 184 8.15 11.19 23.55
CA GLU A 184 8.54 10.21 24.58
C GLU A 184 9.15 8.91 24.03
N GLY A 185 9.94 9.01 22.95
CA GLY A 185 10.54 7.84 22.27
C GLY A 185 9.60 7.09 21.32
N VAL A 186 8.36 7.53 21.16
CA VAL A 186 7.41 6.97 20.19
C VAL A 186 7.48 7.75 18.88
N PHE A 187 7.62 7.04 17.78
CA PHE A 187 7.58 7.53 16.40
C PHE A 187 6.31 7.00 15.74
N GLU A 188 5.28 7.82 15.69
CA GLU A 188 3.98 7.46 15.11
C GLU A 188 3.80 8.09 13.74
N VAL A 189 3.63 7.26 12.70
CA VAL A 189 3.23 7.73 11.37
C VAL A 189 1.74 8.06 11.40
N LYS A 190 1.38 9.31 11.09
CA LYS A 190 -0.02 9.78 11.01
C LYS A 190 -0.60 9.57 9.61
N ALA A 191 0.19 9.82 8.59
CA ALA A 191 -0.20 9.62 7.20
C ALA A 191 1.03 9.44 6.32
N THR A 192 0.86 8.69 5.24
CA THR A 192 1.85 8.56 4.17
C THR A 192 1.17 8.63 2.81
N ASN A 193 1.87 9.21 1.83
CA ASN A 193 1.49 9.22 0.44
C ASN A 193 2.75 9.21 -0.43
N GLY A 194 2.63 8.95 -1.72
CA GLY A 194 3.83 8.91 -2.53
C GLY A 194 3.59 8.56 -3.99
N ASN A 195 4.68 8.38 -4.68
CA ASN A 195 4.76 8.02 -6.05
C ASN A 195 5.95 7.08 -6.29
N THR A 196 5.74 5.72 -6.47
CA THR A 196 6.80 4.70 -6.62
C THR A 196 7.55 4.70 -7.96
N HIS A 197 7.23 5.59 -8.94
CA HIS A 197 7.91 5.81 -10.23
C HIS A 197 8.18 7.29 -10.52
N LEU A 198 8.33 8.10 -9.52
CA LEU A 198 8.73 9.49 -9.63
C LEU A 198 10.03 9.68 -8.88
N GLY A 199 11.10 10.00 -9.58
CA GLY A 199 12.40 10.19 -8.94
C GLY A 199 13.40 10.80 -9.89
N GLY A 200 14.66 10.88 -9.46
CA GLY A 200 15.77 11.48 -10.20
C GLY A 200 15.98 10.91 -11.59
N ASP A 201 15.65 9.63 -11.82
CA ASP A 201 15.76 8.99 -13.13
C ASP A 201 14.83 9.65 -14.17
N ASP A 202 13.63 10.10 -13.74
CA ASP A 202 12.67 10.77 -14.63
C ASP A 202 13.16 12.18 -14.99
N PHE A 203 13.81 12.87 -14.04
CA PHE A 203 14.48 14.16 -14.34
C PHE A 203 15.62 13.97 -15.34
N ASP A 204 16.41 12.90 -15.18
CA ASP A 204 17.50 12.57 -16.10
C ASP A 204 16.97 12.23 -17.50
N GLU A 205 15.87 11.49 -17.58
CA GLU A 205 15.21 11.12 -18.83
C GLU A 205 14.72 12.37 -19.60
N ASN A 206 14.12 13.35 -18.92
CA ASN A 206 13.69 14.60 -19.55
C ASN A 206 14.88 15.38 -20.12
N VAL A 207 16.01 15.43 -19.40
CA VAL A 207 17.25 16.06 -19.90
C VAL A 207 17.83 15.27 -21.07
N MET A 208 17.87 13.95 -20.98
CA MET A 208 18.35 13.07 -22.04
C MET A 208 17.51 13.25 -23.33
N ASN A 209 16.19 13.27 -23.21
CA ASN A 209 15.29 13.48 -24.34
C ASN A 209 15.49 14.87 -24.99
N TRP A 210 15.72 15.89 -24.18
CA TRP A 210 16.09 17.21 -24.69
C TRP A 210 17.43 17.17 -25.47
N MET A 211 18.45 16.51 -24.93
CA MET A 211 19.75 16.37 -25.64
C MET A 211 19.62 15.64 -26.98
N ILE A 212 18.82 14.55 -27.02
CA ILE A 212 18.53 13.80 -28.26
C ILE A 212 17.83 14.68 -29.27
N ALA A 213 16.83 15.46 -28.85
CA ALA A 213 16.09 16.36 -29.73
C ALA A 213 16.98 17.49 -30.31
N GLU A 214 17.80 18.13 -29.47
CA GLU A 214 18.72 19.18 -29.92
C GLU A 214 19.80 18.62 -30.86
N PHE A 215 20.36 17.46 -30.56
CA PHE A 215 21.35 16.82 -31.44
C PHE A 215 20.74 16.44 -32.81
N LYS A 216 19.53 15.85 -32.79
CA LYS A 216 18.81 15.51 -34.03
C LYS A 216 18.47 16.73 -34.87
N LYS A 217 18.14 17.86 -34.25
CA LYS A 217 17.89 19.13 -34.93
C LYS A 217 19.15 19.67 -35.62
N GLN A 218 20.33 19.50 -34.98
CA GLN A 218 21.61 19.99 -35.52
C GLN A 218 22.20 19.08 -36.61
N THR A 219 22.04 17.74 -36.45
CA THR A 219 22.78 16.76 -37.26
C THR A 219 21.87 15.86 -38.11
N GLY A 220 20.57 15.80 -37.84
CA GLY A 220 19.64 14.85 -38.44
C GLY A 220 19.72 13.43 -37.84
N ILE A 221 20.67 13.14 -36.91
CA ILE A 221 20.91 11.81 -36.35
C ILE A 221 20.11 11.64 -35.05
N ASP A 222 19.46 10.51 -34.92
CA ASP A 222 18.70 10.12 -33.75
C ASP A 222 19.54 9.21 -32.84
N LEU A 223 20.01 9.74 -31.70
CA LEU A 223 20.87 9.03 -30.76
C LEU A 223 20.14 7.97 -29.94
N SER A 224 18.80 7.98 -29.89
CA SER A 224 18.01 6.96 -29.16
C SER A 224 18.13 5.55 -29.78
N LYS A 225 18.68 5.44 -30.98
CA LYS A 225 18.89 4.17 -31.68
C LYS A 225 20.24 3.51 -31.37
N ASP A 226 21.11 4.20 -30.67
CA ASP A 226 22.45 3.74 -30.28
C ASP A 226 22.52 3.61 -28.75
N LYS A 227 22.48 2.38 -28.24
CA LYS A 227 22.47 2.10 -26.81
C LYS A 227 23.70 2.61 -26.06
N MET A 228 24.86 2.66 -26.73
CA MET A 228 26.08 3.22 -26.11
C MET A 228 25.98 4.75 -26.03
N ALA A 229 25.44 5.40 -27.05
CA ALA A 229 25.18 6.83 -27.02
C ALA A 229 24.11 7.17 -25.97
N GLU A 230 23.02 6.40 -25.92
CA GLU A 230 21.94 6.56 -24.93
C GLU A 230 22.47 6.46 -23.50
N GLN A 231 23.31 5.47 -23.18
CA GLN A 231 23.92 5.31 -21.86
C GLN A 231 24.83 6.50 -21.51
N ARG A 232 25.61 7.00 -22.46
CA ARG A 232 26.45 8.20 -22.26
C ARG A 232 25.60 9.46 -22.04
N LEU A 233 24.49 9.60 -22.74
CA LEU A 233 23.54 10.68 -22.53
C LEU A 233 22.89 10.62 -21.14
N LYS A 234 22.49 9.41 -20.68
CA LYS A 234 21.94 9.19 -19.34
C LYS A 234 22.92 9.62 -18.25
N GLU A 235 24.18 9.19 -18.33
CA GLU A 235 25.22 9.59 -17.37
C GLU A 235 25.49 11.09 -17.39
N ALA A 236 25.48 11.72 -18.58
CA ALA A 236 25.65 13.15 -18.71
C ALA A 236 24.44 13.95 -18.17
N ALA A 237 23.23 13.43 -18.32
CA ALA A 237 22.01 14.01 -17.75
C ALA A 237 22.04 13.97 -16.20
N GLU A 238 22.36 12.81 -15.61
CA GLU A 238 22.54 12.66 -14.15
C GLU A 238 23.58 13.66 -13.62
N LYS A 239 24.74 13.74 -14.28
CA LYS A 239 25.80 14.67 -13.90
C LYS A 239 25.34 16.12 -13.99
N ALA A 240 24.68 16.51 -15.09
CA ALA A 240 24.17 17.86 -15.27
C ALA A 240 23.12 18.24 -14.21
N LYS A 241 22.21 17.34 -13.88
CA LYS A 241 21.22 17.51 -12.79
C LYS A 241 21.91 17.79 -11.45
N ILE A 242 22.95 17.01 -11.11
CA ILE A 242 23.72 17.18 -9.87
C ILE A 242 24.43 18.54 -9.86
N GLU A 243 25.10 18.90 -10.94
CA GLU A 243 25.82 20.17 -11.06
C GLU A 243 24.86 21.37 -10.98
N LEU A 244 23.72 21.32 -11.67
CA LEU A 244 22.70 22.37 -11.65
C LEU A 244 21.99 22.54 -10.30
N SER A 245 22.16 21.63 -9.38
CA SER A 245 21.72 21.82 -7.98
C SER A 245 22.57 22.87 -7.25
N THR A 246 23.80 23.14 -7.73
CA THR A 246 24.72 24.12 -7.12
C THR A 246 25.03 25.30 -8.02
N VAL A 247 25.21 25.09 -9.33
CA VAL A 247 25.52 26.15 -10.31
C VAL A 247 24.32 26.54 -11.18
N LEU A 248 24.37 27.68 -11.85
CA LEU A 248 23.27 28.18 -12.68
C LEU A 248 23.32 27.67 -14.14
N SER A 249 24.46 27.13 -14.57
CA SER A 249 24.62 26.55 -15.91
C SER A 249 25.74 25.51 -15.89
N THR A 250 25.63 24.53 -16.79
CA THR A 250 26.67 23.52 -17.01
C THR A 250 26.82 23.22 -18.48
N ASN A 251 28.02 22.86 -18.90
CA ASN A 251 28.31 22.43 -20.28
C ASN A 251 28.31 20.89 -20.34
N ILE A 252 27.51 20.35 -21.25
CA ILE A 252 27.42 18.91 -21.52
C ILE A 252 28.22 18.67 -22.81
N ASN A 253 29.45 18.13 -22.67
CA ASN A 253 30.33 17.86 -23.78
C ASN A 253 30.60 16.33 -23.86
N LEU A 254 30.11 15.72 -24.95
CA LEU A 254 30.26 14.30 -25.25
C LEU A 254 30.98 14.13 -26.60
N PRO A 255 32.32 14.08 -26.59
CA PRO A 255 33.08 13.89 -27.81
C PRO A 255 32.86 12.47 -28.36
N PHE A 256 32.84 12.34 -29.69
CA PHE A 256 32.66 11.06 -30.39
C PHE A 256 31.41 10.32 -29.94
N ILE A 257 30.27 11.03 -29.85
CA ILE A 257 28.99 10.42 -29.40
C ILE A 257 28.45 9.43 -30.44
N THR A 258 28.66 9.73 -31.70
CA THR A 258 28.32 8.87 -32.85
C THR A 258 29.18 9.26 -34.08
N ALA A 259 28.97 8.58 -35.21
CA ALA A 259 29.61 8.90 -36.47
C ALA A 259 28.66 8.70 -37.66
N ASP A 260 28.85 9.47 -38.74
CA ASP A 260 28.20 9.27 -40.04
C ASP A 260 29.23 9.22 -41.19
N ALA A 261 28.73 9.23 -42.43
CA ALA A 261 29.60 9.21 -43.61
C ALA A 261 30.57 10.42 -43.71
N THR A 262 30.31 11.50 -42.97
CA THR A 262 31.16 12.71 -42.93
C THR A 262 32.18 12.69 -41.80
N GLY A 263 32.15 11.67 -40.94
CA GLY A 263 33.06 11.46 -39.81
C GLY A 263 32.39 11.50 -38.44
N PRO A 264 33.22 11.57 -37.38
CA PRO A 264 32.72 11.58 -36.02
C PRO A 264 31.90 12.83 -35.70
N LYS A 265 30.88 12.63 -34.84
CA LYS A 265 30.02 13.71 -34.35
C LYS A 265 30.18 13.85 -32.85
N HIS A 266 30.07 15.10 -32.39
CA HIS A 266 30.23 15.47 -30.99
C HIS A 266 28.95 16.18 -30.53
N LEU A 267 28.54 15.93 -29.29
CA LEU A 267 27.49 16.70 -28.64
C LEU A 267 28.15 17.73 -27.74
N ASP A 268 27.81 18.99 -27.91
CA ASP A 268 28.25 20.11 -27.07
C ASP A 268 27.06 21.04 -26.85
N LEU A 269 26.49 21.00 -25.66
CA LEU A 269 25.29 21.74 -25.27
C LEU A 269 25.50 22.44 -23.93
N ASN A 270 25.00 23.67 -23.84
CA ASN A 270 24.94 24.38 -22.55
C ASN A 270 23.53 24.26 -21.96
N LEU A 271 23.43 23.69 -20.78
CA LEU A 271 22.18 23.56 -20.04
C LEU A 271 22.17 24.55 -18.88
N THR A 272 21.19 25.45 -18.84
CA THR A 272 20.98 26.37 -17.72
C THR A 272 19.99 25.76 -16.72
N ARG A 273 20.08 26.17 -15.44
CA ARG A 273 19.10 25.77 -14.40
C ARG A 273 17.68 26.19 -14.79
N ALA A 274 17.51 27.37 -15.44
CA ALA A 274 16.20 27.80 -15.91
C ALA A 274 15.61 26.82 -16.94
N LYS A 275 16.44 26.35 -17.90
CA LYS A 275 16.00 25.36 -18.89
C LYS A 275 15.76 23.98 -18.25
N PHE A 276 16.59 23.58 -17.31
CA PHE A 276 16.36 22.36 -16.54
C PHE A 276 15.01 22.41 -15.78
N ASN A 277 14.72 23.53 -15.11
CA ASN A 277 13.45 23.71 -14.40
C ASN A 277 12.25 23.66 -15.36
N GLU A 278 12.36 24.27 -16.56
CA GLU A 278 11.33 24.19 -17.60
C GLU A 278 11.07 22.75 -18.05
N LEU A 279 12.14 21.96 -18.26
CA LEU A 279 12.07 20.56 -18.70
C LEU A 279 11.47 19.61 -17.63
N THR A 280 11.49 20.01 -16.36
CA THR A 280 11.15 19.14 -15.23
C THR A 280 10.05 19.71 -14.33
N GLU A 281 9.35 20.77 -14.79
CA GLU A 281 8.31 21.44 -14.01
C GLU A 281 7.16 20.49 -13.63
N ASP A 282 6.73 19.66 -14.56
CA ASP A 282 5.68 18.67 -14.38
C ASP A 282 6.05 17.63 -13.31
N LEU A 283 7.33 17.20 -13.26
CA LEU A 283 7.83 16.26 -12.24
C LEU A 283 7.84 16.91 -10.85
N VAL A 284 8.25 18.18 -10.76
CA VAL A 284 8.18 18.92 -9.49
C VAL A 284 6.73 19.06 -9.03
N GLN A 285 5.81 19.43 -9.90
CA GLN A 285 4.38 19.53 -9.57
C GLN A 285 3.77 18.18 -9.16
N ALA A 286 4.22 17.08 -9.78
CA ALA A 286 3.76 15.73 -9.43
C ALA A 286 4.10 15.32 -7.99
N THR A 287 5.10 15.92 -7.35
CA THR A 287 5.39 15.69 -5.92
C THR A 287 4.46 16.47 -4.99
N MET A 288 3.84 17.55 -5.46
CA MET A 288 3.10 18.50 -4.61
C MET A 288 1.69 17.98 -4.25
N GLU A 289 1.03 17.24 -5.14
CA GLU A 289 -0.30 16.68 -4.86
C GLU A 289 -0.27 15.61 -3.76
N PRO A 290 0.63 14.59 -3.81
CA PRO A 290 0.77 13.63 -2.71
C PRO A 290 1.14 14.32 -1.38
N THR A 291 1.95 15.38 -1.43
CA THR A 291 2.32 16.16 -0.24
C THR A 291 1.08 16.80 0.41
N ARG A 292 0.21 17.45 -0.37
CA ARG A 292 -1.03 18.02 0.15
C ARG A 292 -1.98 16.96 0.71
N LYS A 293 -2.06 15.80 0.04
CA LYS A 293 -2.88 14.67 0.50
C LYS A 293 -2.38 14.11 1.83
N ALA A 294 -1.08 13.89 1.97
CA ALA A 294 -0.53 13.41 3.24
C ALA A 294 -0.81 14.38 4.40
N ILE A 295 -0.70 15.69 4.15
CA ILE A 295 -1.04 16.71 5.16
C ILE A 295 -2.53 16.63 5.52
N ALA A 296 -3.42 16.56 4.54
CA ALA A 296 -4.86 16.46 4.77
C ALA A 296 -5.23 15.17 5.53
N ASP A 297 -4.67 14.03 5.13
CA ASP A 297 -4.92 12.73 5.75
C ASP A 297 -4.39 12.63 7.19
N SER A 298 -3.33 13.37 7.52
CA SER A 298 -2.80 13.42 8.90
C SER A 298 -3.71 14.13 9.90
N GLY A 299 -4.70 14.87 9.42
CA GLY A 299 -5.58 15.70 10.23
C GLY A 299 -4.90 16.96 10.82
N LEU A 300 -3.63 17.20 10.46
CA LEU A 300 -2.85 18.34 10.95
C LEU A 300 -2.97 19.54 10.01
N SER A 301 -2.97 20.74 10.59
CA SER A 301 -2.76 21.96 9.83
C SER A 301 -1.27 22.13 9.47
N ILE A 302 -0.99 22.85 8.39
CA ILE A 302 0.40 23.16 7.96
C ILE A 302 1.21 23.84 9.09
N ASN A 303 0.56 24.66 9.90
CA ASN A 303 1.22 25.38 11.00
C ASN A 303 1.69 24.46 12.13
N GLU A 304 1.05 23.30 12.31
CA GLU A 304 1.40 22.31 13.33
C GLU A 304 2.59 21.44 12.94
N ILE A 305 2.99 21.43 11.67
CA ILE A 305 4.22 20.73 11.23
C ILE A 305 5.44 21.53 11.68
N ASP A 306 6.19 21.00 12.62
CA ASP A 306 7.34 21.70 13.22
C ASP A 306 8.58 21.68 12.33
N LYS A 307 8.82 20.56 11.67
CA LYS A 307 10.05 20.29 10.90
C LYS A 307 9.75 19.67 9.53
N ILE A 308 10.63 19.97 8.58
CA ILE A 308 10.64 19.37 7.25
C ILE A 308 11.99 18.71 7.07
N ILE A 309 12.01 17.40 6.87
CA ILE A 309 13.22 16.61 6.62
C ILE A 309 13.23 16.23 5.15
N LEU A 310 14.31 16.58 4.46
CA LEU A 310 14.54 16.20 3.07
C LEU A 310 15.42 14.96 3.02
N VAL A 311 14.97 13.96 2.28
CA VAL A 311 15.61 12.66 2.08
C VAL A 311 15.72 12.39 0.59
N GLY A 312 16.68 11.54 0.21
CA GLY A 312 16.94 11.21 -1.17
C GLY A 312 17.71 12.30 -1.94
N GLY A 313 18.59 11.89 -2.85
CA GLY A 313 19.49 12.80 -3.56
C GLY A 313 18.79 13.86 -4.39
N SER A 314 17.61 13.53 -4.95
CA SER A 314 16.82 14.44 -5.82
C SER A 314 16.11 15.53 -5.04
N SER A 315 15.94 15.41 -3.72
CA SER A 315 15.47 16.50 -2.85
C SER A 315 16.41 17.70 -2.78
N ARG A 316 17.64 17.56 -3.29
CA ARG A 316 18.63 18.65 -3.41
C ARG A 316 18.33 19.59 -4.56
N ILE A 317 17.44 19.25 -5.50
CA ILE A 317 17.06 20.08 -6.64
C ILE A 317 16.40 21.37 -6.12
N PRO A 318 16.92 22.59 -6.48
CA PRO A 318 16.41 23.84 -5.93
C PRO A 318 14.92 24.06 -6.20
N ALA A 319 14.42 23.73 -7.39
CA ALA A 319 13.00 23.86 -7.72
C ALA A 319 12.09 23.00 -6.82
N VAL A 320 12.55 21.82 -6.39
CA VAL A 320 11.84 20.96 -5.44
C VAL A 320 11.78 21.63 -4.06
N GLN A 321 12.91 22.15 -3.58
CA GLN A 321 12.97 22.84 -2.28
C GLN A 321 12.09 24.09 -2.26
N ASP A 322 12.11 24.88 -3.33
CA ASP A 322 11.27 26.08 -3.48
C ASP A 322 9.77 25.72 -3.50
N ALA A 323 9.40 24.63 -4.16
CA ALA A 323 8.02 24.14 -4.20
C ALA A 323 7.53 23.70 -2.82
N ILE A 324 8.34 22.94 -2.05
CA ILE A 324 8.02 22.53 -0.67
C ILE A 324 7.86 23.76 0.22
N LYS A 325 8.80 24.69 0.14
CA LYS A 325 8.74 25.93 0.91
C LYS A 325 7.49 26.76 0.57
N SER A 326 7.09 26.78 -0.69
CA SER A 326 5.86 27.48 -1.13
C SER A 326 4.60 26.90 -0.50
N ILE A 327 4.53 25.54 -0.31
CA ILE A 327 3.39 24.91 0.33
C ILE A 327 3.40 25.10 1.84
N LEU A 328 4.55 24.91 2.49
CA LEU A 328 4.64 24.81 3.94
C LEU A 328 5.01 26.14 4.63
N GLY A 329 5.47 27.13 3.86
CA GLY A 329 5.91 28.43 4.40
C GLY A 329 7.12 28.33 5.32
N LYS A 330 7.83 27.19 5.35
CA LYS A 330 8.96 26.91 6.24
C LYS A 330 10.15 26.39 5.43
N GLU A 331 11.37 26.69 5.93
CA GLU A 331 12.60 26.14 5.35
C GLU A 331 12.79 24.68 5.78
N PRO A 332 13.27 23.80 4.89
CA PRO A 332 13.67 22.45 5.28
C PRO A 332 14.76 22.47 6.34
N SER A 333 14.69 21.50 7.26
CA SER A 333 15.66 21.34 8.35
C SER A 333 17.03 20.92 7.78
N LYS A 334 18.09 21.55 8.26
CA LYS A 334 19.47 21.19 7.94
C LYS A 334 20.04 20.30 9.04
N GLY A 335 20.91 19.36 8.70
CA GLY A 335 21.64 18.55 9.69
C GLY A 335 21.45 17.05 9.56
N VAL A 336 20.68 16.58 8.57
CA VAL A 336 20.64 15.16 8.20
C VAL A 336 21.28 15.02 6.82
N ASN A 337 22.13 14.01 6.65
CA ASN A 337 22.64 13.66 5.32
C ASN A 337 21.53 12.87 4.58
N PRO A 338 20.89 13.44 3.55
CA PRO A 338 19.77 12.81 2.87
C PRO A 338 20.14 11.51 2.13
N ASP A 339 21.42 11.23 1.94
CA ASP A 339 21.90 10.01 1.28
C ASP A 339 22.19 8.87 2.26
N GLU A 340 22.27 9.12 3.58
CA GLU A 340 22.71 8.15 4.60
C GLU A 340 21.68 7.94 5.71
N CYS A 341 20.79 8.90 5.94
CA CYS A 341 19.89 8.88 7.11
C CYS A 341 18.95 7.67 7.12
N VAL A 342 18.56 7.16 5.97
CA VAL A 342 17.70 5.98 5.86
C VAL A 342 18.43 4.73 6.38
N ALA A 343 19.68 4.51 5.98
CA ALA A 343 20.48 3.39 6.48
C ALA A 343 20.79 3.52 7.97
N ILE A 344 21.06 4.75 8.44
CA ILE A 344 21.25 5.06 9.86
C ILE A 344 20.00 4.65 10.65
N GLY A 345 18.82 5.08 10.22
CA GLY A 345 17.56 4.71 10.87
C GLY A 345 17.26 3.22 10.82
N ALA A 346 17.62 2.54 9.74
CA ALA A 346 17.52 1.08 9.64
C ALA A 346 18.45 0.38 10.64
N ALA A 347 19.68 0.88 10.85
CA ALA A 347 20.60 0.35 11.85
C ALA A 347 20.09 0.58 13.28
N VAL A 348 19.49 1.76 13.55
CA VAL A 348 18.83 2.03 14.83
C VAL A 348 17.70 1.04 15.09
N GLN A 349 16.85 0.80 14.09
CA GLN A 349 15.76 -0.19 14.20
C GLN A 349 16.32 -1.60 14.42
N ALA A 350 17.45 -1.96 13.80
CA ALA A 350 18.14 -3.19 14.08
C ALA A 350 18.57 -3.26 15.55
N GLY A 351 19.16 -2.19 16.08
CA GLY A 351 19.53 -2.07 17.50
C GLY A 351 18.34 -2.21 18.46
N VAL A 352 17.18 -1.63 18.12
CA VAL A 352 15.93 -1.81 18.88
C VAL A 352 15.52 -3.29 18.93
N LEU A 353 15.56 -3.98 17.81
CA LEU A 353 15.13 -5.38 17.71
C LEU A 353 16.03 -6.35 18.49
N VAL A 354 17.31 -6.04 18.64
CA VAL A 354 18.25 -6.86 19.41
C VAL A 354 18.46 -6.37 20.86
N GLY A 355 17.82 -5.24 21.22
CA GLY A 355 17.86 -4.68 22.58
C GLY A 355 19.07 -3.79 22.88
N ASP A 356 19.86 -3.42 21.88
CA ASP A 356 20.98 -2.48 21.98
C ASP A 356 20.49 -1.03 22.16
N VAL A 357 19.35 -0.69 21.54
CA VAL A 357 18.64 0.59 21.68
C VAL A 357 17.37 0.34 22.47
N LYS A 358 17.14 1.16 23.50
CA LYS A 358 15.97 1.09 24.38
C LYS A 358 15.13 2.34 24.22
N ASP A 359 13.88 2.25 24.67
CA ASP A 359 12.94 3.38 24.74
C ASP A 359 12.61 4.01 23.38
N VAL A 360 12.64 3.22 22.30
CA VAL A 360 12.20 3.62 20.96
C VAL A 360 11.11 2.67 20.47
N LEU A 361 9.95 3.21 20.14
CA LEU A 361 8.81 2.49 19.56
C LEU A 361 8.45 3.12 18.21
N LEU A 362 8.37 2.28 17.18
CA LEU A 362 7.98 2.68 15.85
C LEU A 362 6.59 2.14 15.53
N LEU A 363 5.67 3.02 15.20
CA LEU A 363 4.31 2.72 14.72
C LEU A 363 4.15 3.26 13.30
N ASP A 364 4.00 2.34 12.35
CA ASP A 364 3.83 2.64 10.93
C ASP A 364 2.37 2.47 10.50
N VAL A 365 2.02 2.80 9.25
CA VAL A 365 0.65 2.73 8.73
C VAL A 365 0.56 1.99 7.39
N THR A 366 -0.62 1.42 7.09
CA THR A 366 -0.90 0.88 5.76
C THR A 366 -1.20 2.02 4.77
N PRO A 367 -0.59 2.03 3.56
CA PRO A 367 -0.75 3.15 2.62
C PRO A 367 -2.10 3.18 1.90
N LEU A 368 -2.78 2.04 1.79
CA LEU A 368 -4.04 1.87 1.07
C LEU A 368 -5.03 1.01 1.86
N SER A 369 -6.33 1.24 1.64
CA SER A 369 -7.40 0.43 2.21
C SER A 369 -7.38 -1.00 1.68
N LEU A 370 -7.73 -1.94 2.55
CA LEU A 370 -7.82 -3.38 2.27
C LEU A 370 -9.23 -3.88 2.51
N GLY A 371 -9.71 -4.77 1.66
CA GLY A 371 -11.06 -5.33 1.78
C GLY A 371 -11.31 -6.44 0.77
N ILE A 372 -12.58 -6.76 0.58
CA ILE A 372 -13.02 -7.82 -0.33
C ILE A 372 -14.09 -7.33 -1.31
N GLU A 373 -14.22 -8.06 -2.41
CA GLU A 373 -15.38 -7.96 -3.30
C GLU A 373 -16.61 -8.57 -2.63
N THR A 374 -17.72 -7.83 -2.65
CA THR A 374 -19.02 -8.27 -2.16
C THR A 374 -20.05 -8.27 -3.28
N LEU A 375 -21.28 -8.71 -2.95
CA LEU A 375 -22.37 -8.87 -3.92
C LEU A 375 -22.58 -7.60 -4.76
N GLY A 376 -22.61 -7.78 -6.09
CA GLY A 376 -22.75 -6.68 -7.04
C GLY A 376 -21.41 -6.05 -7.47
N GLY A 377 -20.27 -6.66 -7.11
CA GLY A 377 -18.93 -6.14 -7.46
C GLY A 377 -18.53 -4.91 -6.65
N VAL A 378 -19.10 -4.75 -5.45
CA VAL A 378 -18.77 -3.65 -4.52
C VAL A 378 -17.51 -4.00 -3.74
N PHE A 379 -16.62 -3.02 -3.55
CA PHE A 379 -15.47 -3.12 -2.66
C PHE A 379 -15.89 -2.76 -1.23
N THR A 380 -15.83 -3.74 -0.33
CA THR A 380 -16.09 -3.53 1.10
C THR A 380 -14.77 -3.47 1.85
N LYS A 381 -14.46 -2.28 2.38
CA LYS A 381 -13.26 -2.04 3.18
C LYS A 381 -13.37 -2.73 4.53
N ILE A 382 -12.28 -3.35 4.99
CA ILE A 382 -12.15 -3.98 6.31
C ILE A 382 -11.05 -3.29 7.12
N ILE A 383 -10.00 -2.80 6.45
CA ILE A 383 -8.97 -1.95 7.04
C ILE A 383 -8.83 -0.70 6.16
N ASP A 384 -8.97 0.47 6.76
CA ASP A 384 -8.82 1.73 6.06
C ASP A 384 -7.34 2.11 5.86
N ARG A 385 -7.04 2.92 4.83
CA ARG A 385 -5.71 3.50 4.64
C ARG A 385 -5.30 4.33 5.87
N ASN A 386 -4.00 4.44 6.07
CA ASN A 386 -3.39 5.12 7.22
C ASN A 386 -3.77 4.50 8.59
N THR A 387 -4.24 3.25 8.61
CA THR A 387 -4.39 2.50 9.86
C THR A 387 -3.02 2.06 10.37
N THR A 388 -2.74 2.31 11.64
CA THR A 388 -1.48 1.92 12.30
C THR A 388 -1.27 0.41 12.26
N ILE A 389 -0.05 -0.03 11.95
CA ILE A 389 0.35 -1.44 11.89
C ILE A 389 1.38 -1.78 12.98
N PRO A 390 1.39 -3.03 13.52
CA PRO A 390 0.55 -4.16 13.13
C PRO A 390 -0.92 -4.00 13.53
N THR A 391 -1.84 -4.54 12.72
CA THR A 391 -3.27 -4.44 12.99
C THR A 391 -4.04 -5.67 12.50
N SER A 392 -5.24 -5.83 13.02
CA SER A 392 -6.18 -6.87 12.57
C SER A 392 -7.57 -6.27 12.47
N GLY A 393 -8.24 -6.50 11.33
CA GLY A 393 -9.63 -6.14 11.12
C GLY A 393 -10.44 -7.34 10.66
N SER A 394 -11.69 -7.48 11.15
CA SER A 394 -12.57 -8.55 10.71
C SER A 394 -13.99 -8.05 10.48
N GLN A 395 -14.68 -8.71 9.53
CA GLN A 395 -16.10 -8.46 9.27
C GLN A 395 -16.80 -9.76 8.90
N VAL A 396 -18.08 -9.89 9.31
CA VAL A 396 -18.89 -11.08 9.03
C VAL A 396 -19.74 -10.84 7.80
N PHE A 397 -19.64 -11.74 6.84
CA PHE A 397 -20.39 -11.79 5.58
C PHE A 397 -21.29 -13.01 5.54
N SER A 398 -22.08 -13.14 4.48
CA SER A 398 -22.95 -14.30 4.29
C SER A 398 -22.98 -14.74 2.83
N THR A 399 -23.68 -15.87 2.56
CA THR A 399 -23.88 -16.38 1.20
C THR A 399 -24.89 -15.54 0.42
N ALA A 400 -24.66 -15.41 -0.89
CA ALA A 400 -25.49 -14.64 -1.83
C ALA A 400 -26.67 -15.45 -2.39
N VAL A 401 -26.56 -16.80 -2.42
CA VAL A 401 -27.58 -17.71 -2.96
C VAL A 401 -27.90 -18.83 -1.97
N ASP A 402 -29.10 -19.44 -2.13
CA ASP A 402 -29.51 -20.56 -1.29
C ASP A 402 -28.64 -21.79 -1.55
N ASN A 403 -28.34 -22.52 -0.48
CA ASN A 403 -27.55 -23.77 -0.51
C ASN A 403 -26.16 -23.63 -1.15
N GLN A 404 -25.56 -22.44 -1.06
CA GLN A 404 -24.23 -22.17 -1.58
C GLN A 404 -23.18 -22.98 -0.78
N PRO A 405 -22.43 -23.91 -1.42
CA PRO A 405 -21.51 -24.80 -0.73
C PRO A 405 -20.14 -24.18 -0.44
N SER A 406 -19.83 -23.05 -1.08
CA SER A 406 -18.55 -22.35 -0.96
C SER A 406 -18.70 -20.85 -1.20
N VAL A 407 -17.73 -20.06 -0.74
CA VAL A 407 -17.60 -18.63 -1.05
C VAL A 407 -16.22 -18.36 -1.62
N ASP A 408 -16.18 -17.56 -2.71
CA ASP A 408 -14.94 -17.04 -3.29
C ASP A 408 -14.61 -15.71 -2.61
N VAL A 409 -13.45 -15.63 -1.97
CA VAL A 409 -12.95 -14.44 -1.30
C VAL A 409 -11.95 -13.76 -2.21
N HIS A 410 -12.37 -12.67 -2.85
CA HIS A 410 -11.53 -11.83 -3.69
C HIS A 410 -10.96 -10.68 -2.86
N VAL A 411 -9.67 -10.77 -2.56
CA VAL A 411 -8.94 -9.78 -1.75
C VAL A 411 -8.49 -8.63 -2.62
N LEU A 412 -8.80 -7.41 -2.17
CA LEU A 412 -8.60 -6.18 -2.92
C LEU A 412 -7.86 -5.13 -2.08
N GLN A 413 -7.12 -4.26 -2.78
CA GLN A 413 -6.48 -3.08 -2.21
C GLN A 413 -6.77 -1.85 -3.07
N GLY A 414 -7.12 -0.72 -2.45
CA GLY A 414 -7.38 0.55 -3.14
C GLY A 414 -8.44 1.39 -2.47
N GLU A 415 -8.89 2.45 -3.17
CA GLU A 415 -9.81 3.46 -2.64
C GLU A 415 -11.12 3.57 -3.41
N ARG A 416 -11.28 2.82 -4.53
CA ARG A 416 -12.49 2.85 -5.35
C ARG A 416 -13.60 2.02 -4.73
N GLU A 417 -14.86 2.46 -4.92
CA GLU A 417 -16.04 1.77 -4.38
C GLU A 417 -16.37 0.46 -5.11
N MET A 418 -15.92 0.31 -6.37
CA MET A 418 -16.15 -0.89 -7.15
C MET A 418 -14.93 -1.80 -7.15
N ALA A 419 -15.16 -3.11 -7.00
CA ALA A 419 -14.10 -4.12 -6.95
C ALA A 419 -13.22 -4.14 -8.20
N ALA A 420 -13.82 -3.98 -9.38
CA ALA A 420 -13.10 -3.99 -10.66
C ALA A 420 -12.10 -2.84 -10.82
N ASP A 421 -12.29 -1.76 -10.06
CA ASP A 421 -11.49 -0.55 -10.12
C ASP A 421 -10.40 -0.52 -9.03
N ASN A 422 -10.29 -1.60 -8.24
CA ASN A 422 -9.27 -1.80 -7.21
C ASN A 422 -8.31 -2.92 -7.58
N LYS A 423 -7.16 -2.96 -6.92
CA LYS A 423 -6.16 -4.01 -7.15
C LYS A 423 -6.57 -5.32 -6.54
N SER A 424 -6.54 -6.36 -7.37
CA SER A 424 -6.61 -7.73 -6.89
C SER A 424 -5.28 -8.15 -6.25
N LEU A 425 -5.32 -8.50 -4.97
CA LEU A 425 -4.19 -9.10 -4.25
C LEU A 425 -4.21 -10.63 -4.34
N GLY A 426 -5.38 -11.22 -4.60
CA GLY A 426 -5.55 -12.66 -4.74
C GLY A 426 -6.98 -13.11 -4.55
N ARG A 427 -7.22 -14.39 -4.85
CA ARG A 427 -8.51 -15.06 -4.63
C ARG A 427 -8.29 -16.40 -3.94
N PHE A 428 -9.21 -16.77 -3.09
CA PHE A 428 -9.26 -18.11 -2.49
C PHE A 428 -10.68 -18.50 -2.16
N GLU A 429 -10.94 -19.80 -2.13
CA GLU A 429 -12.27 -20.35 -1.91
C GLU A 429 -12.38 -21.01 -0.52
N LEU A 430 -13.38 -20.62 0.26
CA LEU A 430 -13.79 -21.34 1.47
C LEU A 430 -14.90 -22.33 1.09
N THR A 431 -14.62 -23.62 1.19
CA THR A 431 -15.52 -24.70 0.80
C THR A 431 -16.13 -25.42 2.00
N GLY A 432 -17.22 -26.17 1.74
CA GLY A 432 -17.88 -27.04 2.72
C GLY A 432 -18.73 -26.28 3.71
N ILE A 433 -19.35 -25.20 3.24
CA ILE A 433 -20.42 -24.49 3.95
C ILE A 433 -21.67 -25.38 3.90
N PRO A 434 -22.36 -25.63 5.03
CA PRO A 434 -23.59 -26.41 5.06
C PRO A 434 -24.68 -25.76 4.22
N ALA A 435 -25.49 -26.59 3.57
CA ALA A 435 -26.66 -26.13 2.83
C ALA A 435 -27.61 -25.34 3.76
N ALA A 436 -27.82 -24.07 3.45
CA ALA A 436 -28.69 -23.17 4.21
C ALA A 436 -29.27 -22.08 3.26
N PRO A 437 -30.37 -21.44 3.61
CA PRO A 437 -30.83 -20.27 2.89
C PRO A 437 -29.75 -19.16 2.85
N ARG A 438 -29.75 -18.37 1.78
CA ARG A 438 -28.89 -17.20 1.67
C ARG A 438 -29.03 -16.27 2.88
N GLY A 439 -27.94 -15.66 3.30
CA GLY A 439 -27.94 -14.77 4.46
C GLY A 439 -27.86 -15.47 5.82
N VAL A 440 -27.96 -16.82 5.88
CA VAL A 440 -27.88 -17.60 7.13
C VAL A 440 -26.45 -17.98 7.49
N PRO A 441 -25.60 -18.51 6.58
CA PRO A 441 -24.21 -18.79 6.92
C PRO A 441 -23.47 -17.51 7.35
N ARG A 442 -22.61 -17.64 8.35
CA ARG A 442 -21.81 -16.53 8.89
C ARG A 442 -20.34 -16.78 8.57
N ILE A 443 -19.82 -16.04 7.61
CA ILE A 443 -18.44 -16.13 7.14
C ILE A 443 -17.67 -14.92 7.65
N GLU A 444 -16.79 -15.14 8.61
CA GLU A 444 -15.88 -14.10 9.12
C GLU A 444 -14.66 -14.02 8.22
N VAL A 445 -14.40 -12.83 7.67
CA VAL A 445 -13.18 -12.54 6.92
C VAL A 445 -12.31 -11.64 7.77
N THR A 446 -11.09 -12.08 8.03
CA THR A 446 -10.12 -11.41 8.89
C THR A 446 -8.88 -11.05 8.08
N PHE A 447 -8.48 -9.78 8.15
CA PHE A 447 -7.22 -9.27 7.64
C PHE A 447 -6.26 -9.07 8.81
N ASN A 448 -5.04 -9.59 8.69
CA ASN A 448 -3.96 -9.35 9.64
C ASN A 448 -2.79 -8.72 8.88
N ILE A 449 -2.37 -7.54 9.31
CA ILE A 449 -1.17 -6.88 8.79
C ILE A 449 -0.08 -6.96 9.85
N ASP A 450 1.07 -7.52 9.50
CA ASP A 450 2.20 -7.61 10.42
C ASP A 450 2.99 -6.28 10.50
N ALA A 451 3.99 -6.23 11.36
CA ALA A 451 4.85 -5.05 11.52
C ALA A 451 5.70 -4.72 10.27
N ASN A 452 5.76 -5.62 9.28
CA ASN A 452 6.43 -5.39 7.99
C ASN A 452 5.46 -4.86 6.92
N GLY A 453 4.17 -4.75 7.25
CA GLY A 453 3.10 -4.41 6.31
C GLY A 453 2.65 -5.57 5.42
N ILE A 454 2.99 -6.82 5.78
CA ILE A 454 2.60 -8.01 5.01
C ILE A 454 1.21 -8.46 5.43
N VAL A 455 0.34 -8.64 4.43
CA VAL A 455 -1.09 -8.95 4.62
C VAL A 455 -1.35 -10.45 4.58
N ASN A 456 -2.06 -10.93 5.59
CA ASN A 456 -2.61 -12.29 5.65
C ASN A 456 -4.13 -12.20 5.79
N VAL A 457 -4.85 -12.96 4.96
CA VAL A 457 -6.32 -12.97 4.97
C VAL A 457 -6.82 -14.37 5.29
N ALA A 458 -7.77 -14.46 6.20
CA ALA A 458 -8.45 -15.69 6.56
C ALA A 458 -9.96 -15.55 6.37
N ALA A 459 -10.61 -16.60 5.89
CA ALA A 459 -12.06 -16.72 5.89
C ALA A 459 -12.47 -17.94 6.72
N LYS A 460 -13.42 -17.76 7.62
CA LYS A 460 -13.89 -18.81 8.55
C LYS A 460 -15.40 -18.87 8.58
N ASP A 461 -15.96 -20.04 8.34
CA ASP A 461 -17.37 -20.30 8.62
C ASP A 461 -17.57 -20.49 10.13
N LEU A 462 -18.28 -19.56 10.76
CA LEU A 462 -18.53 -19.56 12.19
C LEU A 462 -19.46 -20.70 12.63
N GLY A 463 -20.25 -21.28 11.72
CA GLY A 463 -21.13 -22.40 12.00
C GLY A 463 -20.40 -23.73 12.11
N THR A 464 -19.44 -24.00 11.21
CA THR A 464 -18.69 -25.27 11.15
C THR A 464 -17.29 -25.17 11.75
N GLY A 465 -16.78 -23.96 11.91
CA GLY A 465 -15.39 -23.71 12.31
C GLY A 465 -14.36 -23.94 11.19
N LYS A 466 -14.80 -24.28 9.97
CA LYS A 466 -13.89 -24.42 8.83
C LYS A 466 -13.25 -23.08 8.47
N GLU A 467 -11.96 -23.12 8.22
CA GLU A 467 -11.17 -21.94 7.92
C GLU A 467 -10.28 -22.19 6.70
N GLN A 468 -10.12 -21.16 5.86
CA GLN A 468 -9.15 -21.10 4.77
C GLN A 468 -8.37 -19.80 4.87
N LYS A 469 -7.07 -19.87 4.60
CA LYS A 469 -6.15 -18.72 4.70
C LYS A 469 -5.37 -18.55 3.41
N ILE A 470 -5.08 -17.29 3.10
CA ILE A 470 -4.10 -16.92 2.08
C ILE A 470 -3.11 -15.93 2.70
N THR A 471 -1.83 -16.16 2.48
CA THR A 471 -0.82 -15.12 2.61
C THR A 471 -0.67 -14.50 1.24
N ILE A 472 -0.81 -13.19 1.14
CA ILE A 472 -0.67 -12.50 -0.13
C ILE A 472 0.78 -12.68 -0.59
N LYS A 473 0.94 -13.52 -1.62
CA LYS A 473 2.23 -13.72 -2.29
C LYS A 473 2.16 -12.97 -3.60
N SER A 474 3.08 -12.04 -3.79
CA SER A 474 3.17 -11.24 -5.01
C SER A 474 3.27 -12.12 -6.25
N SER A 475 2.17 -12.30 -6.95
CA SER A 475 2.18 -12.75 -8.35
C SER A 475 1.70 -11.65 -9.32
N SER A 476 1.35 -10.49 -8.78
CA SER A 476 0.86 -9.35 -9.54
C SER A 476 1.11 -8.06 -8.76
N GLY A 477 2.35 -7.58 -8.78
CA GLY A 477 2.67 -6.24 -8.27
C GLY A 477 1.84 -5.19 -9.01
N LEU A 478 1.34 -4.17 -8.29
CA LEU A 478 0.81 -2.96 -8.90
C LEU A 478 1.95 -2.20 -9.55
N ASP A 479 1.81 -1.92 -10.85
CA ASP A 479 2.51 -0.80 -11.45
C ASP A 479 1.98 0.50 -10.79
N LYS A 480 2.85 1.40 -10.57
CA LYS A 480 2.65 2.64 -9.84
C LYS A 480 1.72 3.66 -10.50
N GLY A 481 1.78 3.79 -11.81
CA GLY A 481 0.76 4.56 -12.54
C GLY A 481 -0.63 4.08 -12.17
N GLU A 482 -0.71 2.85 -11.67
CA GLU A 482 -1.91 2.21 -11.16
C GLU A 482 -2.32 2.70 -9.77
N ILE A 483 -1.38 2.86 -8.81
CA ILE A 483 -1.73 3.35 -7.46
C ILE A 483 -2.15 4.82 -7.51
N ASP A 484 -1.36 5.67 -8.16
CA ASP A 484 -1.70 7.10 -8.30
C ASP A 484 -2.95 7.30 -9.16
N ARG A 485 -3.13 6.48 -10.21
CA ARG A 485 -4.36 6.45 -10.99
C ARG A 485 -5.54 6.05 -10.13
N MET A 486 -5.44 4.98 -9.32
CA MET A 486 -6.50 4.51 -8.44
C MET A 486 -6.91 5.56 -7.42
N VAL A 487 -5.96 6.27 -6.80
CA VAL A 487 -6.29 7.35 -5.85
C VAL A 487 -6.87 8.58 -6.56
N LYS A 488 -6.33 8.97 -7.74
CA LYS A 488 -6.88 10.09 -8.54
C LYS A 488 -8.25 9.75 -9.11
N GLU A 489 -8.42 8.57 -9.66
CA GLU A 489 -9.68 8.09 -10.20
C GLU A 489 -10.72 7.91 -9.08
N ALA A 490 -10.33 7.45 -7.89
CA ALA A 490 -11.21 7.40 -6.73
C ALA A 490 -11.76 8.80 -6.40
N SER A 491 -10.88 9.80 -6.30
CA SER A 491 -11.29 11.19 -6.03
C SER A 491 -12.09 11.82 -7.17
N ALA A 492 -11.71 11.56 -8.42
CA ALA A 492 -12.39 12.10 -9.60
C ALA A 492 -13.79 11.48 -9.82
N HIS A 493 -13.94 10.21 -9.45
CA HIS A 493 -15.17 9.43 -9.65
C HIS A 493 -15.99 9.19 -8.37
N GLU A 494 -15.58 9.78 -7.23
CA GLU A 494 -16.21 9.55 -5.93
C GLU A 494 -17.74 9.69 -5.96
N ALA A 495 -18.24 10.75 -6.58
CA ALA A 495 -19.69 10.99 -6.68
C ALA A 495 -20.40 9.96 -7.59
N GLU A 496 -19.76 9.55 -8.68
CA GLU A 496 -20.29 8.57 -9.64
C GLU A 496 -20.26 7.16 -9.04
N ASP A 497 -19.13 6.78 -8.44
CA ASP A 497 -18.95 5.49 -7.78
C ASP A 497 -19.92 5.33 -6.60
N LYS A 498 -20.09 6.38 -5.78
CA LYS A 498 -21.05 6.40 -4.68
C LYS A 498 -22.48 6.18 -5.18
N LYS A 499 -22.87 6.87 -6.26
CA LYS A 499 -24.20 6.68 -6.87
C LYS A 499 -24.36 5.27 -7.42
N ARG A 500 -23.33 4.71 -8.04
CA ARG A 500 -23.32 3.34 -8.57
C ARG A 500 -23.45 2.31 -7.45
N LYS A 501 -22.69 2.48 -6.36
CA LYS A 501 -22.77 1.65 -5.15
C LYS A 501 -24.18 1.71 -4.53
N GLU A 502 -24.74 2.91 -4.32
CA GLU A 502 -26.09 3.09 -3.79
C GLU A 502 -27.15 2.39 -4.67
N GLY A 503 -27.00 2.42 -5.99
CA GLY A 503 -27.86 1.70 -6.93
C GLY A 503 -27.77 0.18 -6.77
N ILE A 504 -26.56 -0.36 -6.61
CA ILE A 504 -26.33 -1.79 -6.41
C ILE A 504 -26.87 -2.23 -5.05
N GLU A 505 -26.61 -1.47 -3.98
CA GLU A 505 -27.13 -1.76 -2.64
C GLU A 505 -28.66 -1.72 -2.60
N ALA A 506 -29.30 -0.74 -3.25
CA ALA A 506 -30.75 -0.68 -3.36
C ALA A 506 -31.32 -1.91 -4.07
N LYS A 507 -30.67 -2.37 -5.16
CA LYS A 507 -31.06 -3.58 -5.88
C LYS A 507 -30.89 -4.83 -5.02
N ASN A 508 -29.76 -5.00 -4.35
CA ASN A 508 -29.49 -6.15 -3.48
C ASN A 508 -30.49 -6.24 -2.32
N ASN A 509 -30.82 -5.09 -1.71
CA ASN A 509 -31.82 -4.99 -0.65
C ASN A 509 -33.22 -5.34 -1.17
N ALA A 510 -33.59 -4.86 -2.36
CA ALA A 510 -34.86 -5.18 -3.00
C ALA A 510 -34.99 -6.68 -3.30
N ASP A 511 -33.95 -7.30 -3.86
CA ASP A 511 -33.93 -8.76 -4.15
C ASP A 511 -34.05 -9.58 -2.85
N SER A 512 -33.43 -9.11 -1.77
CA SER A 512 -33.53 -9.76 -0.45
C SER A 512 -34.94 -9.61 0.12
N LEU A 513 -35.57 -8.45 0.00
CA LEU A 513 -36.94 -8.21 0.45
C LEU A 513 -37.96 -9.01 -0.36
N ILE A 514 -37.80 -9.10 -1.68
CA ILE A 514 -38.63 -9.96 -2.53
C ILE A 514 -38.56 -11.42 -2.08
N TYR A 515 -37.32 -11.93 -1.88
CA TYR A 515 -37.13 -13.31 -1.42
C TYR A 515 -37.79 -13.56 -0.07
N GLN A 516 -37.62 -12.64 0.90
CA GLN A 516 -38.24 -12.75 2.21
C GLN A 516 -39.79 -12.75 2.11
N ALA A 517 -40.34 -11.86 1.28
CA ALA A 517 -41.80 -11.75 1.08
C ALA A 517 -42.37 -13.03 0.42
N GLU A 518 -41.73 -13.55 -0.64
CA GLU A 518 -42.12 -14.80 -1.28
C GLU A 518 -42.02 -16.00 -0.35
N LYS A 519 -40.95 -16.07 0.44
CA LYS A 519 -40.77 -17.13 1.45
C LYS A 519 -41.85 -17.05 2.53
N THR A 520 -42.10 -15.88 3.06
CA THR A 520 -43.15 -15.66 4.08
C THR A 520 -44.54 -16.09 3.56
N ILE A 521 -44.90 -15.73 2.33
CA ILE A 521 -46.16 -16.17 1.71
C ILE A 521 -46.20 -17.70 1.60
N LYS A 522 -45.09 -18.33 1.18
CA LYS A 522 -45.02 -19.78 1.03
C LYS A 522 -45.14 -20.52 2.36
N ASP A 523 -44.41 -20.02 3.39
CA ASP A 523 -44.38 -20.66 4.71
C ASP A 523 -45.75 -20.54 5.41
N LEU A 524 -46.53 -19.50 5.10
CA LEU A 524 -47.89 -19.28 5.59
C LEU A 524 -48.94 -20.18 4.94
N GLY A 525 -48.80 -20.46 3.66
CA GLY A 525 -49.77 -21.26 2.90
C GLY A 525 -51.22 -20.75 3.07
N ASP A 526 -52.13 -21.68 3.32
CA ASP A 526 -53.56 -21.38 3.45
C ASP A 526 -53.98 -20.61 4.74
N LYS A 527 -53.02 -20.33 5.64
CA LYS A 527 -53.24 -19.59 6.89
C LYS A 527 -53.20 -18.06 6.71
N ALA A 528 -52.71 -17.59 5.57
CA ALA A 528 -52.58 -16.17 5.29
C ALA A 528 -53.88 -15.60 4.73
N ASP A 529 -54.22 -14.36 5.09
CA ASP A 529 -55.34 -13.61 4.48
C ASP A 529 -55.10 -13.45 2.97
N ALA A 530 -56.00 -14.00 2.17
CA ALA A 530 -55.91 -14.01 0.70
C ALA A 530 -55.82 -12.59 0.10
N SER A 531 -56.47 -11.60 0.70
CA SER A 531 -56.45 -10.20 0.27
C SER A 531 -55.05 -9.59 0.47
N LYS A 532 -54.43 -9.80 1.65
CA LYS A 532 -53.09 -9.32 1.97
C LYS A 532 -52.02 -10.02 1.13
N VAL A 533 -52.14 -11.33 0.92
CA VAL A 533 -51.27 -12.07 0.01
C VAL A 533 -51.34 -11.52 -1.40
N SER A 534 -52.53 -11.17 -1.87
CA SER A 534 -52.69 -10.55 -3.21
C SER A 534 -52.03 -9.17 -3.30
N GLU A 535 -52.19 -8.34 -2.25
CA GLU A 535 -51.55 -7.03 -2.15
C GLU A 535 -50.00 -7.16 -2.15
N ILE A 536 -49.45 -8.04 -1.31
CA ILE A 536 -48.01 -8.27 -1.26
C ILE A 536 -47.45 -8.79 -2.60
N LYS A 537 -48.17 -9.71 -3.26
CA LYS A 537 -47.80 -10.18 -4.62
C LYS A 537 -47.77 -9.06 -5.65
N SER A 538 -48.73 -8.12 -5.58
CA SER A 538 -48.74 -6.93 -6.44
C SER A 538 -47.54 -6.05 -6.16
N LYS A 539 -47.19 -5.80 -4.88
CA LYS A 539 -46.02 -5.00 -4.50
C LYS A 539 -44.70 -5.70 -4.86
N ILE A 540 -44.62 -7.01 -4.79
CA ILE A 540 -43.47 -7.79 -5.29
C ILE A 540 -43.31 -7.58 -6.80
N ALA A 541 -44.39 -7.60 -7.57
CA ALA A 541 -44.33 -7.38 -9.02
C ALA A 541 -43.89 -5.94 -9.34
N GLU A 542 -44.42 -4.93 -8.64
CA GLU A 542 -43.99 -3.54 -8.77
C GLU A 542 -42.48 -3.37 -8.45
N LEU A 543 -42.00 -3.99 -7.37
CA LEU A 543 -40.60 -3.92 -6.99
C LEU A 543 -39.68 -4.65 -8.01
N LYS A 544 -40.12 -5.79 -8.55
CA LYS A 544 -39.39 -6.49 -9.63
C LYS A 544 -39.26 -5.64 -10.90
N GLU A 545 -40.30 -4.87 -11.25
CA GLU A 545 -40.22 -3.93 -12.38
C GLU A 545 -39.32 -2.72 -12.06
N ALA A 546 -39.37 -2.21 -10.83
CA ALA A 546 -38.49 -1.14 -10.40
C ALA A 546 -37.00 -1.57 -10.48
N VAL A 547 -36.67 -2.80 -10.05
CA VAL A 547 -35.32 -3.37 -10.14
C VAL A 547 -34.83 -3.43 -11.58
N LYS A 548 -35.70 -3.75 -12.55
CA LYS A 548 -35.33 -3.76 -13.98
C LYS A 548 -35.07 -2.36 -14.55
N SER A 549 -35.62 -1.32 -13.94
CA SER A 549 -35.44 0.06 -14.42
C SER A 549 -34.06 0.65 -14.05
N GLU A 550 -33.31 -0.01 -13.15
CA GLU A 550 -32.01 0.44 -12.60
C GLU A 550 -32.04 1.84 -11.94
N ASP A 551 -33.23 2.34 -11.63
CA ASP A 551 -33.46 3.64 -10.97
C ASP A 551 -33.51 3.44 -9.45
N SER A 552 -32.43 3.83 -8.76
CA SER A 552 -32.25 3.66 -7.31
C SER A 552 -33.40 4.24 -6.49
N ASP A 553 -33.95 5.42 -6.88
CA ASP A 553 -35.01 6.07 -6.13
C ASP A 553 -36.33 5.31 -6.29
N LYS A 554 -36.61 4.80 -7.49
CA LYS A 554 -37.78 3.94 -7.73
C LYS A 554 -37.69 2.62 -6.97
N ILE A 555 -36.51 2.03 -6.92
CA ILE A 555 -36.25 0.79 -6.19
C ILE A 555 -36.49 1.00 -4.69
N LYS A 556 -35.94 2.09 -4.12
CA LYS A 556 -36.16 2.44 -2.70
C LYS A 556 -37.63 2.65 -2.37
N ALA A 557 -38.32 3.45 -3.17
CA ALA A 557 -39.78 3.72 -2.97
C ALA A 557 -40.64 2.44 -3.07
N ALA A 558 -40.36 1.57 -4.03
CA ALA A 558 -41.06 0.29 -4.17
C ALA A 558 -40.73 -0.69 -3.03
N SER A 559 -39.50 -0.69 -2.52
CA SER A 559 -39.09 -1.48 -1.35
C SER A 559 -39.83 -1.04 -0.08
N GLU A 560 -39.91 0.25 0.17
CA GLU A 560 -40.70 0.79 1.29
C GLU A 560 -42.19 0.43 1.18
N ALA A 561 -42.77 0.51 -0.03
CA ALA A 561 -44.13 0.12 -0.30
C ALA A 561 -44.43 -1.36 -0.05
N LEU A 562 -43.46 -2.25 -0.19
CA LEU A 562 -43.57 -3.70 0.12
C LEU A 562 -43.35 -3.99 1.61
N THR A 563 -42.47 -3.25 2.28
CA THR A 563 -42.09 -3.49 3.67
C THR A 563 -43.30 -3.41 4.62
N LYS A 564 -44.16 -2.40 4.47
CA LYS A 564 -45.31 -2.20 5.38
C LYS A 564 -46.34 -3.32 5.31
N PRO A 565 -46.89 -3.71 4.13
CA PRO A 565 -47.79 -4.86 4.05
C PRO A 565 -47.20 -6.18 4.55
N LEU A 566 -45.90 -6.39 4.32
CA LEU A 566 -45.21 -7.58 4.80
C LEU A 566 -45.11 -7.61 6.32
N TYR A 567 -44.81 -6.47 6.94
CA TYR A 567 -44.78 -6.33 8.40
C TYR A 567 -46.16 -6.55 9.03
N ASP A 568 -47.22 -5.98 8.43
CA ASP A 568 -48.57 -6.15 8.90
C ASP A 568 -49.04 -7.60 8.84
N LEU A 569 -48.67 -8.33 7.78
CA LEU A 569 -48.95 -9.76 7.64
C LEU A 569 -48.23 -10.60 8.72
N THR A 570 -46.95 -10.32 8.98
CA THR A 570 -46.18 -11.04 9.98
C THR A 570 -46.62 -10.72 11.41
N SER A 571 -46.95 -9.47 11.72
CA SER A 571 -47.42 -9.04 13.05
C SER A 571 -48.76 -9.64 13.47
N GLU A 572 -49.68 -9.83 12.52
CA GLU A 572 -50.96 -10.52 12.78
C GLU A 572 -50.77 -12.00 13.10
N MET A 573 -49.78 -12.64 12.50
CA MET A 573 -49.45 -14.02 12.81
C MET A 573 -48.98 -14.22 14.24
N TYR A 574 -48.05 -13.36 14.69
CA TYR A 574 -47.61 -13.42 16.09
C TYR A 574 -48.77 -13.27 17.07
N LYS A 575 -49.70 -12.32 16.75
CA LYS A 575 -50.93 -12.13 17.55
C LYS A 575 -51.87 -13.34 17.52
N GLN A 576 -51.99 -14.02 16.36
CA GLN A 576 -52.82 -15.23 16.24
C GLN A 576 -52.19 -16.47 16.93
N ALA A 577 -50.87 -16.58 16.85
CA ALA A 577 -50.12 -17.64 17.52
C ALA A 577 -50.20 -17.50 19.05
N ASP A 578 -50.06 -16.29 19.58
CA ASP A 578 -50.21 -16.00 21.00
C ASP A 578 -51.66 -16.22 21.49
N ALA A 579 -52.66 -15.88 20.68
CA ALA A 579 -54.08 -16.12 21.00
C ALA A 579 -54.40 -17.64 21.02
N GLN A 580 -53.82 -18.45 20.13
CA GLN A 580 -53.98 -19.91 20.11
C GLN A 580 -53.27 -20.60 21.28
N GLN A 581 -52.11 -20.11 21.74
CA GLN A 581 -51.45 -20.61 22.94
C GLN A 581 -52.22 -20.27 24.19
N GLN A 582 -52.88 -19.10 24.28
CA GLN A 582 -53.72 -18.76 25.42
C GLN A 582 -55.05 -19.56 25.46
N GLN A 583 -55.60 -19.97 24.31
CA GLN A 583 -56.79 -20.83 24.26
C GLN A 583 -56.50 -22.29 24.60
N GLN A 584 -55.30 -22.80 24.42
CA GLN A 584 -54.91 -24.14 24.84
C GLN A 584 -54.60 -24.28 26.35
N GLN A 585 -54.40 -23.16 27.04
CA GLN A 585 -54.23 -23.14 28.52
C GLN A 585 -55.52 -22.96 29.31
N ALA A 586 -56.67 -22.83 28.65
CA ALA A 586 -57.96 -22.62 29.30
C ALA A 586 -58.89 -23.86 29.24
N GLN A 587 -58.37 -25.06 29.53
CA GLN A 587 -59.24 -26.22 29.91
C GLN A 587 -58.95 -26.64 31.36
N PRO A 588 -59.95 -26.65 32.27
CA PRO A 588 -59.75 -27.05 33.67
C PRO A 588 -59.88 -28.55 33.84
N GLY A 589 -58.86 -29.18 34.33
CA GLY A 589 -58.86 -30.64 34.62
C GLY A 589 -57.82 -31.04 35.66
N ALA A 590 -58.21 -30.89 36.93
CA ALA A 590 -57.91 -31.71 38.13
C ALA A 590 -56.52 -32.37 38.36
N GLN A 591 -55.87 -31.86 39.42
CA GLN A 591 -55.14 -32.59 40.50
C GLN A 591 -54.05 -33.60 40.12
N GLN A 592 -52.78 -33.35 40.42
CA GLN A 592 -52.13 -33.88 41.64
C GLN A 592 -50.67 -33.35 41.75
N ALA A 593 -50.32 -33.17 43.00
CA ALA A 593 -49.07 -32.61 43.52
C ALA A 593 -47.80 -33.38 43.17
N GLY A 594 -46.70 -32.68 43.04
CA GLY A 594 -45.35 -33.23 43.04
C GLY A 594 -44.29 -32.16 42.80
N SER A 595 -43.73 -31.71 43.90
CA SER A 595 -42.60 -30.77 43.96
C SER A 595 -41.42 -31.15 43.10
N GLN A 596 -40.81 -30.20 42.37
CA GLN A 596 -39.38 -29.90 42.46
C GLN A 596 -38.97 -28.78 41.50
N GLN A 597 -38.43 -27.76 42.11
CA GLN A 597 -37.36 -26.84 41.71
C GLN A 597 -37.23 -26.36 40.26
N SER A 598 -37.52 -25.09 40.13
CA SER A 598 -37.17 -24.12 39.13
C SER A 598 -35.67 -24.03 38.81
N GLN A 599 -35.33 -24.02 37.54
CA GLN A 599 -34.18 -23.27 37.06
C GLN A 599 -34.66 -22.31 35.98
N ASP A 600 -34.56 -21.05 36.35
CA ASP A 600 -34.78 -19.87 35.56
C ASP A 600 -33.73 -19.80 34.46
N THR A 601 -34.14 -19.79 33.19
CA THR A 601 -33.28 -19.43 32.07
C THR A 601 -33.90 -18.21 31.43
N GLN A 602 -33.46 -17.05 31.89
CA GLN A 602 -33.72 -15.75 31.23
C GLN A 602 -33.00 -15.70 29.88
N GLN A 603 -33.75 -15.68 28.81
CA GLN A 603 -33.32 -15.18 27.51
C GLN A 603 -33.17 -13.66 27.62
N LYS A 604 -31.96 -13.20 27.52
CA LYS A 604 -31.66 -11.79 27.36
C LYS A 604 -31.72 -11.41 25.87
N ASP A 605 -32.62 -10.48 25.55
CA ASP A 605 -32.58 -9.69 24.33
C ASP A 605 -31.27 -8.89 24.28
N GLU A 606 -30.41 -9.17 23.34
CA GLU A 606 -29.26 -8.32 23.03
C GLU A 606 -29.72 -7.12 22.20
N LYS A 607 -29.88 -6.00 22.88
CA LYS A 607 -29.87 -4.68 22.24
C LYS A 607 -28.43 -4.34 21.86
N VAL A 608 -28.23 -4.02 20.60
CA VAL A 608 -27.02 -3.34 20.12
C VAL A 608 -26.95 -2.00 20.85
N VAL A 609 -25.90 -1.79 21.62
CA VAL A 609 -25.59 -0.52 22.28
C VAL A 609 -24.24 -0.06 21.77
N ASP A 610 -24.22 1.12 21.18
CA ASP A 610 -23.01 1.87 20.88
C ASP A 610 -22.17 2.03 22.16
N ALA A 611 -20.90 1.65 22.07
CA ALA A 611 -19.96 1.76 23.18
C ALA A 611 -19.28 3.14 23.16
N ASP A 612 -19.81 4.05 23.97
CA ASP A 612 -19.09 5.25 24.39
C ASP A 612 -17.99 4.86 25.40
N TYR A 613 -16.74 5.09 25.03
CA TYR A 613 -15.59 4.91 25.91
C TYR A 613 -15.49 6.12 26.86
N LYS A 614 -15.70 5.91 28.14
CA LYS A 614 -15.28 6.84 29.19
C LYS A 614 -13.98 6.35 29.83
N VAL A 615 -12.94 7.14 29.67
CA VAL A 615 -11.69 7.00 30.43
C VAL A 615 -12.01 7.29 31.91
N VAL A 616 -11.69 6.36 32.78
CA VAL A 616 -11.72 6.56 34.24
C VAL A 616 -10.26 6.75 34.68
N ASP A 617 -9.95 7.97 35.11
CA ASP A 617 -8.74 8.28 35.87
C ASP A 617 -8.77 7.54 37.21
N ASP A 618 -7.80 6.67 37.45
CA ASP A 618 -7.49 6.15 38.79
C ASP A 618 -6.21 6.84 39.31
N ASP A 619 -6.41 7.96 39.99
CA ASP A 619 -5.46 8.51 40.94
C ASP A 619 -5.56 7.75 42.25
N LYS A 620 -4.41 7.31 42.77
CA LYS A 620 -4.01 6.94 44.12
C LYS A 620 -3.64 5.47 44.37
N LYS A 621 -2.37 5.15 44.30
CA LYS A 621 -1.44 4.99 45.44
C LYS A 621 -0.04 4.63 44.99
#